data_30e1ab9522bf40ed9f17ac79b2a57940
#
_entry.id   30e1ab9522bf40ed9f17ac79b2a57940
#
_cell.length_a   1.000
_cell.length_b   1.000
_cell.length_c   1.000
_cell.angle_alpha   90.00
_cell.angle_beta   90.00
_cell.angle_gamma   90.00
#
_symmetry.space_group_name_H-M   'P 1'
#
loop_
_entity.id
_entity.type
_entity.pdbx_description
1 polymer ?
#
loop_
_entity_poly.entity_id
_entity_poly.type
_entity_poly.pdbx_seq_one_letter_code
_entity_poly.pdbx_strand_id
1 'polypeptide(L)'
;MKKILSYPFSLLVYLFFFFFICLFHPIQWVCLNVFGYQAHKKSVDILNFFLLRILYFTFSTFDVENREFVPEGKPVIFVSNHQGLYDIIGFAWFLRKFHPKFVSKIELGKGIPSVSYNLRHGGSVLIDRKDPKQSLPALKKMGEYIETTSRSTIIFPEGTRTRDGHPKAFAPSGLKILCKYAPSAYVVPVTINDSWKVFRYGNFPLGLGNRLRFTIHPPIKVSECDFTTLFERTEKAIVDNIVN
;
A
#
# COMPACT_ATOMS: atom_id res chain seq x y z
N MET A 1 -8.47 6.02 -30.48
CA MET A 1 -7.05 6.47 -30.66
C MET A 1 -6.21 6.29 -29.39
N LYS A 2 -6.54 6.86 -28.22
CA LYS A 2 -5.69 6.73 -26.99
C LYS A 2 -5.37 5.28 -26.58
N LYS A 3 -6.33 4.34 -26.69
CA LYS A 3 -6.10 2.92 -26.37
C LYS A 3 -5.06 2.27 -27.29
N ILE A 4 -5.07 2.58 -28.60
CA ILE A 4 -4.11 2.02 -29.57
C ILE A 4 -2.71 2.54 -29.28
N LEU A 5 -2.57 3.85 -29.03
CA LEU A 5 -1.29 4.45 -28.65
C LEU A 5 -0.71 3.90 -27.35
N SER A 6 -1.54 3.40 -26.46
CA SER A 6 -1.06 2.90 -25.15
C SER A 6 -0.35 1.53 -25.23
N TYR A 7 -0.52 0.75 -26.28
CA TYR A 7 0.10 -0.58 -26.39
C TYR A 7 1.63 -0.56 -26.29
N PRO A 8 2.38 0.24 -27.11
CA PRO A 8 3.85 0.25 -27.05
C PRO A 8 4.37 0.74 -25.70
N PHE A 9 3.75 1.77 -25.10
CA PHE A 9 4.14 2.27 -23.79
C PHE A 9 3.87 1.27 -22.69
N SER A 10 2.76 0.55 -22.76
CA SER A 10 2.43 -0.51 -21.81
C SER A 10 3.41 -1.67 -21.90
N LEU A 11 3.84 -2.05 -23.10
CA LEU A 11 4.86 -3.07 -23.28
C LEU A 11 6.17 -2.68 -22.59
N LEU A 12 6.62 -1.43 -22.76
CA LEU A 12 7.80 -0.91 -22.07
C LEU A 12 7.63 -0.97 -20.54
N VAL A 13 6.48 -0.52 -20.02
CA VAL A 13 6.21 -0.59 -18.57
C VAL A 13 6.32 -2.02 -18.07
N TYR A 14 5.67 -3.01 -18.72
CA TYR A 14 5.71 -4.40 -18.27
C TYR A 14 7.11 -5.02 -18.41
N LEU A 15 7.85 -4.70 -19.49
CA LEU A 15 9.21 -5.18 -19.70
C LEU A 15 10.13 -4.70 -18.56
N PHE A 16 10.14 -3.41 -18.27
CA PHE A 16 10.95 -2.84 -17.20
C PHE A 16 10.46 -3.25 -15.81
N PHE A 17 9.16 -3.37 -15.61
CA PHE A 17 8.60 -3.87 -14.35
C PHE A 17 9.13 -5.27 -14.05
N PHE A 18 9.01 -6.18 -15.02
CA PHE A 18 9.51 -7.54 -14.90
C PHE A 18 11.02 -7.58 -14.71
N PHE A 19 11.76 -6.81 -15.49
CA PHE A 19 13.22 -6.68 -15.37
C PHE A 19 13.61 -6.28 -13.94
N PHE A 20 13.03 -5.23 -13.38
CA PHE A 20 13.41 -4.75 -12.06
C PHE A 20 13.02 -5.72 -10.94
N ILE A 21 11.86 -6.36 -10.99
CA ILE A 21 11.49 -7.33 -9.95
C ILE A 21 12.39 -8.57 -9.99
N CYS A 22 12.86 -8.99 -11.16
CA CYS A 22 13.80 -10.09 -11.30
C CYS A 22 15.21 -9.67 -10.85
N LEU A 23 15.70 -8.51 -11.27
CA LEU A 23 17.01 -7.97 -10.88
C LEU A 23 17.13 -7.80 -9.37
N PHE A 24 16.12 -7.22 -8.74
CA PHE A 24 16.13 -6.96 -7.30
C PHE A 24 15.88 -8.20 -6.44
N HIS A 25 15.45 -9.31 -7.02
CA HIS A 25 15.21 -10.53 -6.24
C HIS A 25 16.50 -11.07 -5.59
N PRO A 26 17.59 -11.33 -6.30
CA PRO A 26 18.85 -11.74 -5.68
C PRO A 26 19.46 -10.60 -4.82
N ILE A 27 19.32 -9.34 -5.23
CA ILE A 27 19.80 -8.19 -4.43
C ILE A 27 19.13 -8.17 -3.06
N GLN A 28 17.81 -8.32 -3.00
CA GLN A 28 17.07 -8.37 -1.73
C GLN A 28 17.51 -9.54 -0.86
N TRP A 29 17.74 -10.72 -1.48
CA TRP A 29 18.22 -11.89 -0.78
C TRP A 29 19.61 -11.66 -0.16
N VAL A 30 20.55 -11.14 -0.93
CA VAL A 30 21.90 -10.80 -0.44
C VAL A 30 21.82 -9.72 0.65
N CYS A 31 21.07 -8.64 0.41
CA CYS A 31 20.90 -7.57 1.38
C CYS A 31 20.39 -8.08 2.73
N LEU A 32 19.40 -8.98 2.72
CA LEU A 32 18.84 -9.50 3.97
C LEU A 32 19.79 -10.45 4.69
N ASN A 33 20.37 -11.42 3.96
CA ASN A 33 21.10 -12.52 4.57
C ASN A 33 22.56 -12.17 4.91
N VAL A 34 23.15 -11.20 4.21
CA VAL A 34 24.55 -10.77 4.43
C VAL A 34 24.62 -9.46 5.22
N PHE A 35 23.77 -8.48 4.87
CA PHE A 35 23.85 -7.11 5.44
C PHE A 35 22.68 -6.78 6.39
N GLY A 36 21.72 -7.69 6.54
CA GLY A 36 20.62 -7.56 7.49
C GLY A 36 19.45 -6.69 7.00
N TYR A 37 18.50 -6.48 7.91
CA TYR A 37 17.21 -5.87 7.62
C TYR A 37 17.28 -4.47 7.00
N GLN A 38 18.21 -3.60 7.48
CA GLN A 38 18.28 -2.22 7.01
C GLN A 38 18.71 -2.14 5.52
N ALA A 39 19.66 -2.99 5.13
CA ALA A 39 20.08 -3.12 3.74
C ALA A 39 18.95 -3.66 2.85
N HIS A 40 18.24 -4.68 3.34
CA HIS A 40 17.04 -5.21 2.67
C HIS A 40 15.98 -4.12 2.49
N LYS A 41 15.65 -3.37 3.54
CA LYS A 41 14.68 -2.28 3.48
C LYS A 41 15.08 -1.23 2.44
N LYS A 42 16.35 -0.84 2.40
CA LYS A 42 16.89 0.10 1.41
C LYS A 42 16.78 -0.43 -0.02
N SER A 43 17.06 -1.72 -0.24
CA SER A 43 16.90 -2.35 -1.56
C SER A 43 15.43 -2.37 -2.02
N VAL A 44 14.49 -2.59 -1.10
CA VAL A 44 13.05 -2.50 -1.39
C VAL A 44 12.63 -1.07 -1.75
N ASP A 45 13.15 -0.06 -1.03
CA ASP A 45 12.87 1.34 -1.35
C ASP A 45 13.37 1.71 -2.75
N ILE A 46 14.59 1.29 -3.10
CA ILE A 46 15.17 1.53 -4.44
C ILE A 46 14.36 0.82 -5.52
N LEU A 47 13.93 -0.42 -5.28
CA LEU A 47 13.04 -1.11 -6.22
C LEU A 47 11.75 -0.29 -6.44
N ASN A 48 11.07 0.14 -5.38
CA ASN A 48 9.84 0.92 -5.49
C ASN A 48 10.07 2.27 -6.19
N PHE A 49 11.24 2.89 -6.03
CA PHE A 49 11.64 4.06 -6.80
C PHE A 49 11.59 3.79 -8.30
N PHE A 50 12.20 2.69 -8.77
CA PHE A 50 12.17 2.34 -10.19
C PHE A 50 10.77 1.97 -10.65
N LEU A 51 10.03 1.16 -9.87
CA LEU A 51 8.66 0.75 -10.22
C LEU A 51 7.69 1.93 -10.39
N LEU A 52 7.86 3.01 -9.63
CA LEU A 52 7.10 4.24 -9.85
C LEU A 52 7.54 4.97 -11.13
N ARG A 53 8.86 5.06 -11.36
CA ARG A 53 9.41 5.79 -12.51
C ARG A 53 9.04 5.18 -13.85
N ILE A 54 8.97 3.85 -13.94
CA ILE A 54 8.56 3.19 -15.20
C ILE A 54 7.12 3.54 -15.60
N LEU A 55 6.24 3.91 -14.67
CA LEU A 55 4.89 4.35 -15.01
C LEU A 55 4.89 5.67 -15.79
N TYR A 56 5.96 6.48 -15.70
CA TYR A 56 6.10 7.71 -16.50
C TYR A 56 6.17 7.45 -18.01
N PHE A 57 6.52 6.24 -18.45
CA PHE A 57 6.37 5.85 -19.85
C PHE A 57 4.92 5.96 -20.35
N THR A 58 3.94 5.86 -19.46
CA THR A 58 2.53 6.11 -19.80
C THR A 58 2.12 7.57 -19.64
N PHE A 59 3.05 8.50 -19.45
CA PHE A 59 2.78 9.92 -19.15
C PHE A 59 1.93 10.11 -17.87
N SER A 60 1.94 9.12 -16.99
CA SER A 60 1.24 9.21 -15.71
C SER A 60 2.13 9.84 -14.66
N THR A 61 1.52 10.61 -13.74
CA THR A 61 2.21 11.35 -12.67
C THR A 61 1.63 10.98 -11.31
N PHE A 62 2.35 11.36 -10.26
CA PHE A 62 1.93 11.15 -8.87
C PHE A 62 1.91 12.47 -8.12
N ASP A 63 0.85 12.70 -7.36
CA ASP A 63 0.73 13.76 -6.38
C ASP A 63 0.57 13.15 -5.00
N VAL A 64 1.24 13.74 -4.02
CA VAL A 64 1.09 13.34 -2.62
C VAL A 64 0.97 14.59 -1.76
N GLU A 65 -0.20 14.79 -1.20
CA GLU A 65 -0.58 15.98 -0.44
C GLU A 65 -0.58 15.70 1.07
N ASN A 66 -0.27 16.73 1.86
CA ASN A 66 -0.40 16.77 3.32
C ASN A 66 0.44 15.71 4.06
N ARG A 67 1.65 15.43 3.58
CA ARG A 67 2.56 14.44 4.22
C ARG A 67 2.93 14.83 5.65
N GLU A 68 2.88 16.10 5.97
CA GLU A 68 3.12 16.69 7.29
C GLU A 68 2.11 16.24 8.34
N PHE A 69 0.93 15.76 7.95
CA PHE A 69 -0.05 15.22 8.88
C PHE A 69 0.36 13.87 9.49
N VAL A 70 1.34 13.18 8.91
CA VAL A 70 1.76 11.89 9.44
C VAL A 70 2.64 12.05 10.67
N PRO A 71 2.23 11.56 11.86
CA PRO A 71 2.99 11.71 13.09
C PRO A 71 4.34 10.98 13.00
N GLU A 72 5.43 11.70 13.30
CA GLU A 72 6.78 11.14 13.31
C GLU A 72 7.07 10.42 14.64
N GLY A 73 7.81 9.31 14.57
CA GLY A 73 8.24 8.55 15.75
C GLY A 73 7.08 7.90 16.52
N LYS A 74 5.91 7.77 15.91
CA LYS A 74 4.72 7.13 16.49
C LYS A 74 4.30 5.91 15.65
N PRO A 75 3.62 4.93 16.28
CA PRO A 75 2.93 3.87 15.52
C PRO A 75 1.85 4.48 14.63
N VAL A 76 1.80 4.07 13.36
CA VAL A 76 0.82 4.60 12.40
C VAL A 76 0.09 3.47 11.68
N ILE A 77 -1.24 3.59 11.60
CA ILE A 77 -2.10 2.72 10.79
C ILE A 77 -2.65 3.57 9.65
N PHE A 78 -2.09 3.42 8.45
CA PHE A 78 -2.67 4.02 7.26
C PHE A 78 -3.90 3.22 6.82
N VAL A 79 -5.01 3.91 6.64
CA VAL A 79 -6.26 3.34 6.11
C VAL A 79 -6.55 4.02 4.80
N SER A 80 -6.80 3.26 3.74
CA SER A 80 -7.03 3.85 2.42
C SER A 80 -8.02 3.03 1.61
N ASN A 81 -8.72 3.69 0.67
CA ASN A 81 -9.37 3.02 -0.45
C ASN A 81 -8.33 2.37 -1.38
N HIS A 82 -8.75 1.42 -2.21
CA HIS A 82 -7.83 0.64 -3.04
C HIS A 82 -8.30 0.59 -4.50
N GLN A 83 -7.53 1.18 -5.40
CA GLN A 83 -7.88 1.33 -6.81
C GLN A 83 -6.93 0.58 -7.76
N GLY A 84 -5.66 0.39 -7.40
CA GLY A 84 -4.70 -0.18 -8.33
C GLY A 84 -3.44 -0.79 -7.70
N LEU A 85 -2.60 -1.37 -8.54
CA LEU A 85 -1.29 -1.89 -8.12
C LEU A 85 -0.38 -0.77 -7.60
N TYR A 86 -0.46 0.40 -8.25
CA TYR A 86 0.41 1.54 -7.94
C TYR A 86 0.09 2.21 -6.59
N ASP A 87 -1.05 1.87 -5.96
CA ASP A 87 -1.35 2.29 -4.59
C ASP A 87 -0.30 1.74 -3.62
N ILE A 88 -0.01 0.43 -3.74
CA ILE A 88 0.98 -0.26 -2.89
C ILE A 88 2.39 0.32 -3.11
N ILE A 89 2.79 0.49 -4.38
CA ILE A 89 4.11 1.01 -4.73
C ILE A 89 4.24 2.48 -4.29
N GLY A 90 3.15 3.26 -4.45
CA GLY A 90 3.07 4.64 -3.98
C GLY A 90 3.26 4.75 -2.46
N PHE A 91 2.51 4.00 -1.67
CA PHE A 91 2.70 3.93 -0.22
C PHE A 91 4.12 3.53 0.16
N ALA A 92 4.65 2.47 -0.46
CA ALA A 92 5.99 1.97 -0.16
C ALA A 92 7.08 3.01 -0.40
N TRP A 93 6.96 3.84 -1.44
CA TRP A 93 7.95 4.85 -1.78
C TRP A 93 7.71 6.19 -1.08
N PHE A 94 6.50 6.75 -1.19
CA PHE A 94 6.23 8.09 -0.68
C PHE A 94 6.24 8.17 0.84
N LEU A 95 5.84 7.08 1.51
CA LEU A 95 5.81 6.98 2.97
C LEU A 95 6.93 6.10 3.54
N ARG A 96 8.00 5.82 2.76
CA ARG A 96 9.14 4.96 3.17
C ARG A 96 9.80 5.37 4.48
N LYS A 97 9.75 6.65 4.85
CA LYS A 97 10.23 7.20 6.12
C LYS A 97 9.55 6.54 7.34
N PHE A 98 8.28 6.17 7.20
CA PHE A 98 7.47 5.56 8.24
C PHE A 98 7.54 4.04 8.25
N HIS A 99 8.43 3.41 7.46
CA HIS A 99 8.59 1.96 7.37
C HIS A 99 7.28 1.19 7.12
N PRO A 100 6.48 1.53 6.08
CA PRO A 100 5.18 0.93 5.87
C PRO A 100 5.28 -0.59 5.64
N LYS A 101 4.42 -1.34 6.34
CA LYS A 101 4.20 -2.77 6.17
C LYS A 101 2.79 -3.01 5.68
N PHE A 102 2.58 -4.10 4.96
CA PHE A 102 1.32 -4.36 4.30
C PHE A 102 0.60 -5.55 4.93
N VAL A 103 -0.72 -5.42 5.06
CA VAL A 103 -1.62 -6.55 5.26
C VAL A 103 -2.02 -7.06 3.87
N SER A 104 -1.40 -8.12 3.42
CA SER A 104 -1.50 -8.62 2.05
C SER A 104 -2.16 -10.00 1.98
N LYS A 105 -2.70 -10.35 0.81
CA LYS A 105 -3.23 -11.69 0.55
C LYS A 105 -2.13 -12.75 0.61
N ILE A 106 -2.45 -13.90 1.19
CA ILE A 106 -1.49 -15.02 1.36
C ILE A 106 -0.92 -15.51 0.03
N GLU A 107 -1.68 -15.46 -1.05
CA GLU A 107 -1.25 -15.90 -2.38
C GLU A 107 -0.09 -15.05 -2.93
N LEU A 108 -0.01 -13.77 -2.52
CA LEU A 108 1.09 -12.88 -2.94
C LEU A 108 2.43 -13.24 -2.29
N GLY A 109 2.42 -14.11 -1.29
CA GLY A 109 3.64 -14.63 -0.66
C GLY A 109 4.40 -15.63 -1.53
N LYS A 110 3.92 -15.99 -2.73
CA LYS A 110 4.53 -16.98 -3.62
C LYS A 110 4.58 -16.49 -5.07
N GLY A 111 5.59 -16.91 -5.82
CA GLY A 111 5.64 -16.85 -7.28
C GLY A 111 6.02 -15.50 -7.91
N ILE A 112 6.11 -14.39 -7.17
CA ILE A 112 6.44 -13.08 -7.72
C ILE A 112 7.83 -12.66 -7.24
N PRO A 113 8.85 -12.61 -8.13
CA PRO A 113 10.20 -12.19 -7.76
C PRO A 113 10.19 -10.88 -6.97
N SER A 114 11.11 -10.70 -6.05
CA SER A 114 11.21 -9.55 -5.13
C SER A 114 9.98 -9.34 -4.24
N VAL A 115 8.78 -9.29 -4.81
CA VAL A 115 7.53 -8.97 -4.09
C VAL A 115 7.23 -10.04 -3.05
N SER A 116 7.15 -11.32 -3.47
CA SER A 116 6.87 -12.43 -2.54
C SER A 116 7.95 -12.57 -1.48
N TYR A 117 9.22 -12.34 -1.83
CA TYR A 117 10.33 -12.35 -0.90
C TYR A 117 10.19 -11.25 0.16
N ASN A 118 9.96 -10.01 -0.27
CA ASN A 118 9.75 -8.88 0.65
C ASN A 118 8.52 -9.07 1.55
N LEU A 119 7.41 -9.57 1.02
CA LEU A 119 6.21 -9.80 1.83
C LEU A 119 6.43 -10.84 2.94
N ARG A 120 7.26 -11.87 2.69
CA ARG A 120 7.56 -12.90 3.70
C ARG A 120 8.62 -12.47 4.71
N HIS A 121 9.61 -11.68 4.29
CA HIS A 121 10.81 -11.40 5.09
C HIS A 121 10.93 -9.92 5.49
N GLY A 122 10.20 -9.03 4.83
CA GLY A 122 10.26 -7.59 5.06
C GLY A 122 9.40 -7.07 6.22
N GLY A 123 8.68 -7.94 6.95
CA GLY A 123 7.85 -7.56 8.11
C GLY A 123 6.37 -7.29 7.76
N SER A 124 5.93 -7.53 6.53
CA SER A 124 4.50 -7.53 6.17
C SER A 124 3.82 -8.81 6.69
N VAL A 125 2.49 -8.78 6.82
CA VAL A 125 1.71 -9.96 7.17
C VAL A 125 0.88 -10.44 5.99
N LEU A 126 0.84 -11.77 5.84
CA LEU A 126 0.07 -12.45 4.81
C LEU A 126 -1.16 -13.07 5.45
N ILE A 127 -2.34 -12.74 4.96
CA ILE A 127 -3.62 -13.20 5.50
C ILE A 127 -4.44 -13.94 4.44
N ASP A 128 -5.10 -15.00 4.87
CA ASP A 128 -6.25 -15.56 4.17
C ASP A 128 -7.52 -14.90 4.72
N ARG A 129 -8.15 -14.05 3.90
CA ARG A 129 -9.35 -13.32 4.30
C ARG A 129 -10.58 -14.20 4.53
N LYS A 130 -10.53 -15.45 4.03
CA LYS A 130 -11.60 -16.44 4.22
C LYS A 130 -11.39 -17.27 5.48
N ASP A 131 -10.20 -17.23 6.06
CA ASP A 131 -9.84 -17.95 7.27
C ASP A 131 -9.54 -16.99 8.44
N PRO A 132 -10.54 -16.71 9.31
CA PRO A 132 -10.33 -15.89 10.50
C PRO A 132 -9.31 -16.48 11.48
N LYS A 133 -9.19 -17.81 11.56
CA LYS A 133 -8.23 -18.48 12.45
C LYS A 133 -6.78 -18.16 12.05
N GLN A 134 -6.52 -17.98 10.77
CA GLN A 134 -5.21 -17.58 10.24
C GLN A 134 -5.02 -16.06 10.27
N SER A 135 -6.03 -15.29 9.87
CA SER A 135 -5.90 -13.85 9.68
C SER A 135 -5.84 -13.05 10.99
N LEU A 136 -6.61 -13.45 12.01
CA LEU A 136 -6.65 -12.71 13.28
C LEU A 136 -5.30 -12.69 14.02
N PRO A 137 -4.59 -13.85 14.20
CA PRO A 137 -3.25 -13.84 14.79
C PRO A 137 -2.23 -13.01 14.00
N ALA A 138 -2.32 -13.02 12.66
CA ALA A 138 -1.43 -12.23 11.82
C ALA A 138 -1.64 -10.72 12.00
N LEU A 139 -2.90 -10.27 12.08
CA LEU A 139 -3.25 -8.88 12.36
C LEU A 139 -2.84 -8.45 13.77
N LYS A 140 -3.04 -9.32 14.76
CA LYS A 140 -2.55 -9.10 16.13
C LYS A 140 -1.04 -8.85 16.14
N LYS A 141 -0.27 -9.76 15.52
CA LYS A 141 1.19 -9.64 15.41
C LYS A 141 1.61 -8.34 14.71
N MET A 142 0.87 -7.90 13.70
CA MET A 142 1.14 -6.61 13.04
C MET A 142 0.86 -5.43 13.97
N GLY A 143 -0.25 -5.43 14.73
CA GLY A 143 -0.54 -4.40 15.72
C GLY A 143 0.56 -4.29 16.77
N GLU A 144 0.95 -5.41 17.39
CA GLU A 144 2.05 -5.48 18.36
C GLU A 144 3.38 -5.00 17.76
N TYR A 145 3.66 -5.35 16.50
CA TYR A 145 4.87 -4.92 15.81
C TYR A 145 4.95 -3.40 15.64
N ILE A 146 3.87 -2.76 15.15
CA ILE A 146 3.89 -1.30 14.97
C ILE A 146 3.93 -0.57 16.32
N GLU A 147 3.24 -1.09 17.34
CA GLU A 147 3.26 -0.53 18.70
C GLU A 147 4.66 -0.50 19.29
N THR A 148 5.39 -1.61 19.18
CA THR A 148 6.73 -1.75 19.79
C THR A 148 7.84 -1.07 18.98
N THR A 149 7.65 -0.90 17.67
CA THR A 149 8.70 -0.38 16.78
C THR A 149 8.49 1.06 16.33
N SER A 150 7.35 1.68 16.66
CA SER A 150 6.93 3.00 16.15
C SER A 150 6.98 3.08 14.60
N ARG A 151 6.65 1.96 13.94
CA ARG A 151 6.55 1.85 12.48
C ARG A 151 5.11 1.97 12.01
N SER A 152 4.88 1.77 10.71
CA SER A 152 3.53 1.86 10.18
C SER A 152 3.07 0.58 9.49
N THR A 153 1.75 0.42 9.43
CA THR A 153 1.08 -0.58 8.60
C THR A 153 0.05 0.08 7.70
N ILE A 154 -0.28 -0.58 6.60
CA ILE A 154 -1.30 -0.12 5.66
C ILE A 154 -2.36 -1.20 5.55
N ILE A 155 -3.60 -0.79 5.70
CA ILE A 155 -4.78 -1.63 5.50
C ILE A 155 -5.72 -0.99 4.49
N PHE A 156 -6.25 -1.81 3.58
CA PHE A 156 -7.30 -1.46 2.64
C PHE A 156 -8.58 -2.16 3.08
N PRO A 157 -9.50 -1.47 3.78
CA PRO A 157 -10.68 -2.10 4.38
C PRO A 157 -11.69 -2.63 3.36
N GLU A 158 -11.63 -2.18 2.11
CA GLU A 158 -12.40 -2.75 0.99
C GLU A 158 -12.05 -4.22 0.69
N GLY A 159 -10.89 -4.68 1.12
CA GLY A 159 -10.43 -6.04 0.89
C GLY A 159 -10.04 -6.37 -0.56
N THR A 160 -10.38 -5.56 -1.55
CA THR A 160 -10.06 -5.76 -2.97
C THR A 160 -10.02 -4.42 -3.70
N ARG A 161 -9.40 -4.37 -4.87
CA ARG A 161 -9.34 -3.17 -5.71
C ARG A 161 -10.69 -2.85 -6.36
N THR A 162 -11.00 -1.56 -6.48
CA THR A 162 -12.07 -1.06 -7.36
C THR A 162 -11.50 -0.86 -8.77
N ARG A 163 -12.37 -0.94 -9.79
CA ARG A 163 -11.94 -0.80 -11.19
C ARG A 163 -12.56 0.41 -11.90
N ASP A 164 -13.40 1.13 -11.20
CA ASP A 164 -14.20 2.26 -11.68
C ASP A 164 -14.07 3.52 -10.82
N GLY A 165 -13.26 3.44 -9.77
CA GLY A 165 -13.05 4.55 -8.82
C GLY A 165 -14.04 4.58 -7.66
N HIS A 166 -15.16 3.87 -7.74
CA HIS A 166 -16.15 3.84 -6.66
C HIS A 166 -15.68 2.94 -5.52
N PRO A 167 -15.62 3.44 -4.27
CA PRO A 167 -15.17 2.64 -3.14
C PRO A 167 -16.20 1.54 -2.82
N LYS A 168 -15.71 0.42 -2.35
CA LYS A 168 -16.55 -0.62 -1.76
C LYS A 168 -16.75 -0.36 -0.27
N ALA A 169 -17.76 -1.01 0.32
CA ALA A 169 -17.99 -0.93 1.75
C ALA A 169 -16.72 -1.31 2.54
N PHE A 170 -16.41 -0.54 3.54
CA PHE A 170 -15.27 -0.76 4.42
C PHE A 170 -15.57 -1.81 5.47
N ALA A 171 -14.72 -2.81 5.60
CA ALA A 171 -14.81 -3.83 6.63
C ALA A 171 -14.06 -3.39 7.90
N PRO A 172 -14.73 -3.25 9.06
CA PRO A 172 -14.12 -2.71 10.27
C PRO A 172 -13.18 -3.68 10.98
N SER A 173 -13.35 -4.99 10.77
CA SER A 173 -12.72 -6.05 11.60
C SER A 173 -11.18 -5.97 11.61
N GLY A 174 -10.55 -5.76 10.47
CA GLY A 174 -9.09 -5.68 10.37
C GLY A 174 -8.53 -4.46 11.12
N LEU A 175 -9.14 -3.30 10.93
CA LEU A 175 -8.74 -2.08 11.63
C LEU A 175 -8.96 -2.20 13.13
N LYS A 176 -10.09 -2.79 13.56
CA LYS A 176 -10.41 -3.01 14.98
C LYS A 176 -9.32 -3.81 15.71
N ILE A 177 -8.79 -4.84 15.06
CA ILE A 177 -7.71 -5.65 15.64
C ILE A 177 -6.41 -4.86 15.70
N LEU A 178 -6.04 -4.16 14.63
CA LEU A 178 -4.85 -3.32 14.64
C LEU A 178 -4.90 -2.26 15.75
N CYS A 179 -6.02 -1.55 15.89
CA CYS A 179 -6.22 -0.57 16.98
C CYS A 179 -6.14 -1.20 18.38
N LYS A 180 -6.73 -2.39 18.55
CA LYS A 180 -6.68 -3.10 19.84
C LYS A 180 -5.25 -3.44 20.28
N TYR A 181 -4.38 -3.79 19.34
CA TYR A 181 -2.99 -4.21 19.63
C TYR A 181 -1.95 -3.11 19.36
N ALA A 182 -2.41 -1.93 18.95
CA ALA A 182 -1.59 -0.73 18.84
C ALA A 182 -2.34 0.48 19.44
N PRO A 183 -2.60 0.50 20.76
CA PRO A 183 -3.44 1.52 21.41
C PRO A 183 -2.82 2.93 21.41
N SER A 184 -1.49 3.04 21.28
CA SER A 184 -0.81 4.33 21.16
C SER A 184 -0.74 4.85 19.73
N ALA A 185 -1.21 4.07 18.74
CA ALA A 185 -1.13 4.40 17.33
C ALA A 185 -2.04 5.56 16.92
N TYR A 186 -1.68 6.12 15.77
CA TYR A 186 -2.53 7.06 15.04
C TYR A 186 -3.08 6.38 13.78
N VAL A 187 -4.38 6.46 13.59
CA VAL A 187 -5.02 6.11 12.30
C VAL A 187 -4.91 7.32 11.39
N VAL A 188 -4.30 7.13 10.23
CA VAL A 188 -4.12 8.18 9.22
C VAL A 188 -4.92 7.78 7.98
N PRO A 189 -6.07 8.44 7.73
CA PRO A 189 -6.84 8.18 6.51
C PRO A 189 -6.10 8.72 5.29
N VAL A 190 -6.14 7.99 4.18
CA VAL A 190 -5.55 8.41 2.91
C VAL A 190 -6.53 8.15 1.77
N THR A 191 -6.90 9.18 1.03
CA THR A 191 -7.71 9.03 -0.17
C THR A 191 -6.82 8.87 -1.39
N ILE A 192 -7.06 7.82 -2.17
CA ILE A 192 -6.41 7.60 -3.47
C ILE A 192 -7.42 7.88 -4.57
N ASN A 193 -7.05 8.77 -5.49
CA ASN A 193 -7.84 9.11 -6.66
C ASN A 193 -7.09 8.79 -7.94
N ASP A 194 -7.83 8.39 -8.97
CA ASP A 194 -7.39 8.19 -10.35
C ASP A 194 -6.40 7.03 -10.59
N SER A 195 -6.03 6.26 -9.57
CA SER A 195 -5.12 5.11 -9.71
C SER A 195 -5.75 3.98 -10.55
N TRP A 196 -7.08 3.78 -10.46
CA TRP A 196 -7.80 2.82 -11.29
C TRP A 196 -7.71 3.11 -12.79
N LYS A 197 -7.53 4.40 -13.16
CA LYS A 197 -7.46 4.84 -14.57
C LYS A 197 -6.25 4.26 -15.30
N VAL A 198 -5.20 3.87 -14.58
CA VAL A 198 -4.05 3.14 -15.14
C VAL A 198 -4.50 1.80 -15.72
N PHE A 199 -5.50 1.17 -15.10
CA PHE A 199 -6.02 -0.14 -15.50
C PHE A 199 -7.42 -0.08 -16.13
N ARG A 200 -7.82 1.10 -16.64
CA ARG A 200 -9.17 1.31 -17.23
C ARG A 200 -9.51 0.41 -18.42
N TYR A 201 -8.49 -0.10 -19.12
CA TYR A 201 -8.65 -1.03 -20.22
C TYR A 201 -8.43 -2.49 -19.84
N GLY A 202 -8.35 -2.79 -18.55
CA GLY A 202 -7.94 -4.08 -18.01
C GLY A 202 -6.46 -4.09 -17.69
N ASN A 203 -5.86 -5.30 -17.60
CA ASN A 203 -4.45 -5.42 -17.27
C ASN A 203 -3.53 -4.95 -18.42
N PHE A 204 -4.01 -4.98 -19.66
CA PHE A 204 -3.26 -4.55 -20.86
C PHE A 204 -4.22 -4.09 -21.96
N PRO A 205 -3.95 -2.93 -22.59
CA PRO A 205 -2.90 -1.96 -22.31
C PRO A 205 -3.24 -1.08 -21.09
N LEU A 206 -2.22 -0.40 -20.54
CA LEU A 206 -2.37 0.56 -19.46
C LEU A 206 -2.96 1.89 -20.00
N GLY A 207 -3.69 2.61 -19.15
CA GLY A 207 -4.17 3.96 -19.46
C GLY A 207 -3.02 4.97 -19.53
N LEU A 208 -3.12 5.94 -20.44
CA LEU A 208 -2.14 7.02 -20.59
C LEU A 208 -2.58 8.31 -19.89
N GLY A 209 -1.61 9.09 -19.41
CA GLY A 209 -1.81 10.46 -18.92
C GLY A 209 -2.63 10.54 -17.64
N ASN A 210 -2.44 9.61 -16.71
CA ASN A 210 -3.18 9.61 -15.44
C ASN A 210 -2.42 10.37 -14.37
N ARG A 211 -3.12 11.10 -13.51
CA ARG A 211 -2.56 11.77 -12.34
C ARG A 211 -3.04 11.07 -11.08
N LEU A 212 -2.21 10.19 -10.54
CA LEU A 212 -2.53 9.42 -9.34
C LEU A 212 -2.33 10.34 -8.12
N ARG A 213 -3.39 10.58 -7.35
CA ARG A 213 -3.35 11.48 -6.20
C ARG A 213 -3.52 10.70 -4.90
N PHE A 214 -2.66 11.01 -3.94
CA PHE A 214 -2.68 10.49 -2.58
C PHE A 214 -2.88 11.68 -1.63
N THR A 215 -4.07 11.85 -1.10
CA THR A 215 -4.37 12.93 -0.15
C THR A 215 -4.39 12.34 1.26
N ILE A 216 -3.47 12.78 2.09
CA ILE A 216 -3.36 12.36 3.49
C ILE A 216 -4.23 13.29 4.33
N HIS A 217 -5.07 12.71 5.20
CA HIS A 217 -5.96 13.45 6.07
C HIS A 217 -5.43 13.53 7.51
N PRO A 218 -5.97 14.45 8.32
CA PRO A 218 -5.57 14.60 9.72
C PRO A 218 -5.61 13.27 10.48
N PRO A 219 -4.59 12.97 11.29
CA PRO A 219 -4.51 11.75 12.05
C PRO A 219 -5.56 11.71 13.17
N ILE A 220 -6.05 10.51 13.50
CA ILE A 220 -6.95 10.26 14.61
C ILE A 220 -6.21 9.35 15.58
N LYS A 221 -5.98 9.78 16.82
CA LYS A 221 -5.34 8.94 17.82
C LYS A 221 -6.28 7.82 18.27
N VAL A 222 -5.80 6.59 18.31
CA VAL A 222 -6.63 5.41 18.67
C VAL A 222 -7.29 5.58 20.05
N SER A 223 -6.60 6.20 21.01
CA SER A 223 -7.11 6.45 22.36
C SER A 223 -8.01 7.69 22.50
N GLU A 224 -8.28 8.44 21.42
CA GLU A 224 -9.04 9.71 21.46
C GLU A 224 -10.56 9.45 21.53
N CYS A 225 -11.04 8.37 20.92
CA CYS A 225 -12.46 8.03 20.88
C CYS A 225 -12.68 6.52 20.82
N ASP A 226 -13.92 6.09 20.97
CA ASP A 226 -14.28 4.69 20.77
C ASP A 226 -14.05 4.27 19.30
N PHE A 227 -13.99 2.92 19.11
CA PHE A 227 -13.68 2.38 17.78
C PHE A 227 -14.74 2.71 16.72
N THR A 228 -16.01 2.79 17.08
CA THR A 228 -17.08 3.08 16.11
C THR A 228 -16.93 4.49 15.56
N THR A 229 -16.77 5.47 16.43
CA THR A 229 -16.51 6.88 16.08
C THR A 229 -15.22 7.03 15.27
N LEU A 230 -14.13 6.33 15.66
CA LEU A 230 -12.87 6.33 14.92
C LEU A 230 -13.04 5.79 13.50
N PHE A 231 -13.75 4.67 13.35
CA PHE A 231 -13.99 4.04 12.06
C PHE A 231 -14.82 4.93 11.13
N GLU A 232 -15.94 5.48 11.63
CA GLU A 232 -16.81 6.38 10.88
C GLU A 232 -16.07 7.65 10.42
N ARG A 233 -15.30 8.27 11.31
CA ARG A 233 -14.45 9.44 10.95
C ARG A 233 -13.42 9.08 9.88
N THR A 234 -12.81 7.91 9.99
CA THR A 234 -11.82 7.41 9.03
C THR A 234 -12.44 7.17 7.65
N GLU A 235 -13.57 6.45 7.61
CA GLU A 235 -14.30 6.14 6.37
C GLU A 235 -14.79 7.44 5.71
N LYS A 236 -15.42 8.33 6.48
CA LYS A 236 -15.90 9.62 5.99
C LYS A 236 -14.78 10.46 5.39
N ALA A 237 -13.62 10.58 6.09
CA ALA A 237 -12.48 11.34 5.58
C ALA A 237 -11.97 10.81 4.24
N ILE A 238 -12.06 9.50 3.99
CA ILE A 238 -11.64 8.89 2.72
C ILE A 238 -12.72 9.06 1.65
N VAL A 239 -13.95 8.67 1.95
CA VAL A 239 -15.04 8.57 0.97
C VAL A 239 -15.48 9.95 0.46
N ASP A 240 -15.61 10.94 1.33
CA ASP A 240 -16.02 12.31 0.97
C ASP A 240 -14.99 13.02 0.06
N ASN A 241 -13.76 12.50 -0.01
CA ASN A 241 -12.68 13.08 -0.83
C ASN A 241 -12.36 12.26 -2.09
N ILE A 242 -13.16 11.22 -2.39
CA ILE A 242 -13.05 10.49 -3.66
C ILE A 242 -13.67 11.36 -4.77
N VAL A 243 -12.86 11.62 -5.79
CA VAL A 243 -13.27 12.34 -7.01
C VAL A 243 -13.49 11.31 -8.11
N ASN A 244 -14.70 11.27 -8.65
CA ASN A 244 -15.12 10.38 -9.75
C ASN A 244 -14.95 11.05 -11.13
#